data_e56855db449569da54f2a08d86a7622e
#
_entry.id   e56855db449569da54f2a08d86a7622e
#
_cell.length_a   1.000
_cell.length_b   1.000
_cell.length_c   1.000
_cell.angle_alpha   90.00
_cell.angle_beta   90.00
_cell.angle_gamma   90.00
#
_symmetry.space_group_name_H-M   'P 1'
#
loop_
_entity.id
_entity.type
_entity.pdbx_description
1 polymer ?
#
loop_
_entity_poly.entity_id
_entity_poly.type
_entity_poly.pdbx_seq_one_letter_code
_entity_poly.pdbx_strand_id
1 'polypeptide(L)'
;MQLILLKSKLHNLCVTAAELEYEGSIGLSGDLLAAAGFVEYEQVHIWNITRGTRLVTYAMLHPGEGQACVNGAAAHMAEPGDRVIVAAFAGMTADAAKEWRPRIVILGDGNRVVETRCGATSQP
;
A
#
# COMPACT_ATOMS: atom_id res chain seq x y z
N MET A 1 -22.48 -14.15 6.24
CA MET A 1 -21.75 -12.98 6.78
C MET A 1 -20.46 -12.77 6.03
N GLN A 2 -20.20 -11.55 5.69
CA GLN A 2 -18.91 -11.18 5.07
C GLN A 2 -18.04 -10.45 6.08
N LEU A 3 -16.78 -10.83 6.12
CA LEU A 3 -15.78 -10.12 6.90
C LEU A 3 -14.84 -9.37 5.96
N ILE A 4 -14.31 -8.25 6.39
CA ILE A 4 -13.33 -7.50 5.63
C ILE A 4 -11.98 -7.71 6.30
N LEU A 5 -11.05 -8.34 5.57
CA LEU A 5 -9.75 -8.70 6.08
C LEU A 5 -8.65 -7.98 5.30
N LEU A 6 -7.52 -7.80 5.93
CA LEU A 6 -6.33 -7.30 5.25
C LEU A 6 -5.95 -8.27 4.12
N LYS A 7 -5.93 -7.78 2.91
CA LYS A 7 -5.55 -8.57 1.73
C LYS A 7 -4.04 -8.57 1.58
N SER A 8 -3.44 -7.39 1.56
CA SER A 8 -2.00 -7.22 1.44
C SER A 8 -1.60 -5.81 1.85
N LYS A 9 -0.32 -5.62 2.12
CA LYS A 9 0.20 -4.28 2.37
C LYS A 9 1.67 -4.16 1.97
N LEU A 10 2.02 -2.93 1.57
CA LEU A 10 3.40 -2.49 1.45
C LEU A 10 3.74 -1.76 2.73
N HIS A 11 4.69 -2.27 3.48
CA HIS A 11 5.10 -1.69 4.74
C HIS A 11 6.42 -0.95 4.57
N ASN A 12 6.50 0.25 5.12
CA ASN A 12 7.70 1.08 5.08
C ASN A 12 8.01 1.62 3.67
N LEU A 13 6.96 1.99 2.94
CA LEU A 13 7.10 2.60 1.62
C LEU A 13 7.51 4.06 1.77
N CYS A 14 8.54 4.47 1.05
CA CYS A 14 8.97 5.87 1.02
C CYS A 14 8.27 6.58 -0.14
N VAL A 15 7.53 7.65 0.16
CA VAL A 15 6.90 8.49 -0.87
C VAL A 15 8.01 9.17 -1.66
N THR A 16 7.98 9.02 -2.99
CA THR A 16 9.02 9.58 -3.87
C THR A 16 8.62 10.88 -4.53
N ALA A 17 7.31 11.14 -4.66
CA ALA A 17 6.80 12.35 -5.27
C ALA A 17 5.40 12.66 -4.76
N ALA A 18 4.97 13.91 -4.91
CA ALA A 18 3.61 14.33 -4.60
C ALA A 18 3.19 15.38 -5.63
N GLU A 19 2.03 15.16 -6.28
CA GLU A 19 1.55 15.98 -7.38
C GLU A 19 0.11 16.43 -7.11
N LEU A 20 -0.03 17.60 -6.51
CA LEU A 20 -1.32 18.13 -6.09
C LEU A 20 -2.31 18.32 -7.24
N GLU A 21 -1.80 18.70 -8.41
CA GLU A 21 -2.64 19.03 -9.56
C GLU A 21 -3.13 17.79 -10.33
N TYR A 22 -2.67 16.61 -10.01
CA TYR A 22 -3.14 15.39 -10.66
C TYR A 22 -4.38 14.86 -9.98
N GLU A 23 -5.11 13.96 -10.65
CA GLU A 23 -6.25 13.29 -10.05
C GLU A 23 -5.82 12.49 -8.83
N GLY A 24 -6.67 12.49 -7.79
CA GLY A 24 -6.33 11.86 -6.53
C GLY A 24 -6.13 10.36 -6.66
N SER A 25 -4.94 9.89 -6.29
CA SER A 25 -4.58 8.48 -6.30
C SER A 25 -3.21 8.31 -5.66
N ILE A 26 -2.77 7.07 -5.50
CA ILE A 26 -1.36 6.80 -5.29
C ILE A 26 -0.81 6.06 -6.50
N GLY A 27 0.16 6.67 -7.18
CA GLY A 27 0.86 6.03 -8.27
C GLY A 27 1.96 5.15 -7.72
N LEU A 28 1.90 3.86 -8.02
CA LEU A 28 2.90 2.89 -7.62
C LEU A 28 3.51 2.28 -8.87
N SER A 29 4.83 2.16 -8.90
CA SER A 29 5.50 1.53 -10.03
C SER A 29 5.14 0.04 -10.13
N GLY A 30 5.30 -0.52 -11.32
CA GLY A 30 4.86 -1.88 -11.61
C GLY A 30 5.43 -2.93 -10.67
N ASP A 31 6.68 -2.76 -10.25
CA ASP A 31 7.32 -3.66 -9.30
C ASP A 31 6.59 -3.67 -7.95
N LEU A 32 6.15 -2.50 -7.49
CA LEU A 32 5.45 -2.39 -6.21
C LEU A 32 4.01 -2.92 -6.31
N LEU A 33 3.32 -2.62 -7.41
CA LEU A 33 1.98 -3.18 -7.63
C LEU A 33 2.03 -4.71 -7.64
N ALA A 34 3.00 -5.27 -8.36
CA ALA A 34 3.15 -6.72 -8.45
C ALA A 34 3.51 -7.33 -7.09
N ALA A 35 4.42 -6.71 -6.37
CA ALA A 35 4.84 -7.21 -5.07
C ALA A 35 3.66 -7.32 -4.10
N ALA A 36 2.80 -6.32 -4.07
CA ALA A 36 1.64 -6.30 -3.18
C ALA A 36 0.44 -7.04 -3.73
N GLY A 37 0.41 -7.30 -5.04
CA GLY A 37 -0.76 -7.86 -5.70
C GLY A 37 -1.89 -6.86 -5.82
N PHE A 38 -1.56 -5.57 -5.93
CA PHE A 38 -2.55 -4.52 -6.18
C PHE A 38 -2.81 -4.41 -7.68
N VAL A 39 -4.03 -4.09 -8.04
CA VAL A 39 -4.40 -3.78 -9.42
C VAL A 39 -4.81 -2.32 -9.53
N GLU A 40 -4.77 -1.77 -10.73
CA GLU A 40 -5.19 -0.39 -10.95
C GLU A 40 -6.65 -0.20 -10.51
N TYR A 41 -6.93 0.95 -9.93
CA TYR A 41 -8.23 1.36 -9.37
C TYR A 41 -8.59 0.66 -8.07
N GLU A 42 -7.76 -0.22 -7.57
CA GLU A 42 -8.04 -0.89 -6.31
C GLU A 42 -7.99 0.13 -5.16
N GLN A 43 -8.99 0.09 -4.31
CA GLN A 43 -9.02 0.94 -3.12
C GLN A 43 -7.91 0.56 -2.17
N VAL A 44 -7.17 1.55 -1.72
CA VAL A 44 -6.10 1.36 -0.73
C VAL A 44 -6.19 2.41 0.37
N HIS A 45 -5.73 2.02 1.54
CA HIS A 45 -5.53 2.93 2.66
C HIS A 45 -4.06 3.31 2.70
N ILE A 46 -3.78 4.58 2.97
CA ILE A 46 -2.41 5.04 3.19
C ILE A 46 -2.31 5.52 4.64
N TRP A 47 -1.45 4.87 5.40
CA TRP A 47 -1.19 5.22 6.79
C TRP A 47 0.21 5.81 6.87
N ASN A 48 0.28 7.10 7.14
CA ASN A 48 1.54 7.83 7.14
C ASN A 48 2.23 7.69 8.50
N ILE A 49 3.32 6.95 8.53
CA ILE A 49 4.08 6.70 9.75
C ILE A 49 4.75 8.00 10.22
N THR A 50 5.26 8.79 9.28
CA THR A 50 6.00 10.01 9.58
C THR A 50 5.11 11.08 10.19
N ARG A 51 3.87 11.23 9.69
CA ARG A 51 2.96 12.33 10.08
C ARG A 51 1.80 11.90 10.93
N GLY A 52 1.51 10.62 10.98
CA GLY A 52 0.35 10.10 11.72
C GLY A 52 -0.98 10.33 11.02
N THR A 53 -0.97 10.67 9.72
CA THR A 53 -2.20 10.86 8.95
C THR A 53 -2.67 9.57 8.33
N ARG A 54 -3.95 9.52 7.99
CA ARG A 54 -4.58 8.38 7.33
C ARG A 54 -5.50 8.88 6.23
N LEU A 55 -5.52 8.17 5.12
CA LEU A 55 -6.44 8.48 4.03
C LEU A 55 -6.79 7.23 3.25
N VAL A 56 -7.87 7.31 2.48
CA VAL A 56 -8.30 6.25 1.58
C VAL A 56 -8.28 6.82 0.17
N THR A 57 -7.70 6.09 -0.75
CA THR A 57 -7.63 6.46 -2.16
C THR A 57 -7.61 5.18 -3.00
N TYR A 58 -7.07 5.23 -4.19
CA TYR A 58 -6.93 4.05 -5.05
C TYR A 58 -5.56 4.05 -5.71
N ALA A 59 -5.12 2.86 -6.13
CA ALA A 59 -3.80 2.66 -6.72
C ALA A 59 -3.85 2.82 -8.23
N MET A 60 -2.79 3.38 -8.81
CA MET A 60 -2.59 3.50 -10.25
C MET A 60 -1.15 3.15 -10.57
N LEU A 61 -0.92 2.72 -11.81
CA LEU A 61 0.43 2.46 -12.28
C LEU A 61 1.19 3.77 -12.47
N HIS A 62 2.42 3.81 -12.00
CA HIS A 62 3.34 4.93 -12.19
C HIS A 62 4.60 4.42 -12.88
N PRO A 63 5.22 5.20 -13.80
CA PRO A 63 6.45 4.76 -14.45
C PRO A 63 7.61 4.59 -13.49
N GLY A 64 8.57 3.76 -13.87
CA GLY A 64 9.81 3.57 -13.14
C GLY A 64 9.80 2.36 -12.23
N GLU A 65 10.73 2.35 -11.30
CA GLU A 65 10.87 1.31 -10.29
C GLU A 65 11.01 1.97 -8.92
N GLY A 66 10.44 1.34 -7.91
CA GLY A 66 10.51 1.86 -6.55
C GLY A 66 9.84 3.22 -6.39
N GLN A 67 8.85 3.53 -7.22
CA GLN A 67 8.22 4.85 -7.23
C GLN A 67 6.87 4.83 -6.54
N ALA A 68 6.64 5.83 -5.71
CA ALA A 68 5.37 6.04 -5.02
C ALA A 68 5.04 7.52 -5.05
N CYS A 69 4.07 7.89 -5.90
CA CYS A 69 3.65 9.28 -6.09
C CYS A 69 2.25 9.47 -5.53
N VAL A 70 2.11 10.38 -4.58
CA VAL A 70 0.80 10.70 -4.00
C VAL A 70 0.21 11.86 -4.77
N ASN A 71 -0.96 11.66 -5.36
CA ASN A 71 -1.56 12.58 -6.32
C ASN A 71 -2.82 13.25 -5.78
N GLY A 72 -3.09 14.45 -6.29
CA GLY A 72 -4.34 15.18 -6.03
C GLY A 72 -4.48 15.55 -4.56
N ALA A 73 -5.71 15.47 -4.07
CA ALA A 73 -6.01 15.86 -2.70
C ALA A 73 -5.19 15.06 -1.66
N ALA A 74 -4.83 13.83 -1.98
CA ALA A 74 -4.01 13.00 -1.10
C ALA A 74 -2.62 13.61 -0.88
N ALA A 75 -2.14 14.44 -1.80
CA ALA A 75 -0.83 15.08 -1.68
C ALA A 75 -0.74 16.05 -0.51
N HIS A 76 -1.87 16.45 0.07
CA HIS A 76 -1.87 17.25 1.30
C HIS A 76 -1.48 16.41 2.52
N MET A 77 -1.59 15.10 2.44
CA MET A 77 -1.42 14.19 3.57
C MET A 77 -0.09 13.46 3.58
N ALA A 78 0.72 13.64 2.54
CA ALA A 78 2.00 12.95 2.40
C ALA A 78 2.94 13.77 1.54
N GLU A 79 4.21 13.81 1.91
CA GLU A 79 5.26 14.50 1.13
C GLU A 79 6.35 13.51 0.75
N PRO A 80 7.15 13.84 -0.28
CA PRO A 80 8.33 13.03 -0.58
C PRO A 80 9.20 12.84 0.66
N GLY A 81 9.65 11.62 0.86
CA GLY A 81 10.43 11.25 2.04
C GLY A 81 9.61 10.69 3.18
N ASP A 82 8.30 10.89 3.18
CA ASP A 82 7.44 10.30 4.21
C ASP A 82 7.42 8.79 4.07
N ARG A 83 7.37 8.11 5.20
CA ARG A 83 7.25 6.66 5.24
C ARG A 83 5.81 6.31 5.52
N VAL A 84 5.25 5.44 4.69
CA VAL A 84 3.83 5.09 4.76
C VAL A 84 3.64 3.59 4.67
N ILE A 85 2.44 3.16 5.06
CA ILE A 85 1.95 1.81 4.82
C ILE A 85 0.80 1.95 3.83
N VAL A 86 0.81 1.15 2.77
CA VAL A 86 -0.29 1.10 1.80
C VAL A 86 -0.93 -0.26 1.91
N ALA A 87 -2.22 -0.29 2.27
CA ALA A 87 -2.92 -1.53 2.58
C ALA A 87 -4.21 -1.65 1.78
N ALA A 88 -4.49 -2.86 1.30
CA ALA A 88 -5.75 -3.18 0.66
C ALA A 88 -6.48 -4.25 1.47
N PHE A 89 -7.79 -4.24 1.38
CA PHE A 89 -8.66 -5.13 2.13
C PHE A 89 -9.59 -5.86 1.15
N ALA A 90 -10.08 -7.01 1.55
CA ALA A 90 -11.00 -7.79 0.73
C ALA A 90 -12.08 -8.39 1.61
N GLY A 91 -13.29 -8.49 1.05
CA GLY A 91 -14.40 -9.14 1.72
C GLY A 91 -14.36 -10.64 1.48
N MET A 92 -14.64 -11.42 2.49
CA MET A 92 -14.70 -12.86 2.36
C MET A 92 -15.62 -13.47 3.42
N THR A 93 -16.07 -14.71 3.16
CA THR A 93 -16.91 -15.40 4.12
C THR A 93 -16.14 -15.71 5.39
N ALA A 94 -16.87 -15.95 6.48
CA ALA A 94 -16.25 -16.30 7.75
C ALA A 94 -15.39 -17.57 7.63
N ASP A 95 -15.85 -18.54 6.83
CA ASP A 95 -15.07 -19.77 6.63
C ASP A 95 -13.79 -19.53 5.87
N ALA A 96 -13.85 -18.76 4.78
CA ALA A 96 -12.65 -18.40 4.02
C ALA A 96 -11.68 -17.58 4.86
N ALA A 97 -12.20 -16.72 5.73
CA ALA A 97 -11.39 -15.87 6.59
C ALA A 97 -10.50 -16.66 7.55
N LYS A 98 -10.95 -17.83 7.99
CA LYS A 98 -10.18 -18.67 8.91
C LYS A 98 -8.86 -19.14 8.31
N GLU A 99 -8.86 -19.34 7.00
CA GLU A 99 -7.68 -19.84 6.28
C GLU A 99 -6.88 -18.72 5.63
N TRP A 100 -7.39 -17.50 5.66
CA TRP A 100 -6.76 -16.39 4.96
C TRP A 100 -5.48 -15.95 5.66
N ARG A 101 -4.45 -15.69 4.83
CA ARG A 101 -3.19 -15.08 5.29
C ARG A 101 -2.86 -13.92 4.36
N PRO A 102 -2.77 -12.70 4.88
CA PRO A 102 -2.44 -11.54 4.04
C PRO A 102 -0.99 -11.59 3.56
N ARG A 103 -0.76 -11.00 2.41
CA ARG A 103 0.60 -10.81 1.92
C ARG A 103 1.15 -9.52 2.51
N ILE A 104 2.28 -9.62 3.20
CA ILE A 104 2.93 -8.48 3.83
C ILE A 104 4.29 -8.30 3.18
N VAL A 105 4.49 -7.14 2.54
CA VAL A 105 5.72 -6.81 1.82
C VAL A 105 6.44 -5.73 2.61
N ILE A 106 7.65 -6.03 3.06
CA ILE A 106 8.48 -5.07 3.80
C ILE A 106 9.48 -4.46 2.83
N LEU A 107 9.52 -3.14 2.78
CA LEU A 107 10.38 -2.40 1.87
C LEU A 107 11.55 -1.77 2.63
N GLY A 108 12.67 -1.65 1.94
CA GLY A 108 13.87 -0.99 2.44
C GLY A 108 14.27 0.16 1.51
N ASP A 109 15.54 0.50 1.50
CA ASP A 109 16.07 1.61 0.72
C ASP A 109 15.68 1.51 -0.75
N GLY A 110 15.27 2.64 -1.32
CA GLY A 110 14.83 2.70 -2.72
C GLY A 110 13.55 1.94 -2.97
N ASN A 111 12.77 1.68 -1.93
CA ASN A 111 11.54 0.90 -2.01
C ASN A 111 11.76 -0.51 -2.56
N ARG A 112 12.92 -1.08 -2.26
CA ARG A 112 13.22 -2.46 -2.64
C ARG A 112 12.55 -3.40 -1.66
N VAL A 113 12.07 -4.54 -2.18
CA VAL A 113 11.49 -5.58 -1.34
C VAL A 113 12.61 -6.25 -0.53
N VAL A 114 12.50 -6.16 0.79
CA VAL A 114 13.43 -6.79 1.72
C VAL A 114 12.90 -8.14 2.15
N GLU A 115 11.59 -8.23 2.35
CA GLU A 115 10.96 -9.45 2.83
C GLU A 115 9.53 -9.49 2.34
N THR A 116 9.05 -10.68 1.97
CA THR A 116 7.63 -10.93 1.70
C THR A 116 7.21 -12.13 2.53
N ARG A 117 6.12 -11.99 3.27
CA ARG A 117 5.61 -13.10 4.06
C ARG A 117 4.10 -13.15 4.00
N CYS A 118 3.53 -14.30 4.30
CA CYS A 118 2.09 -14.52 4.37
C CYS A 118 1.69 -14.55 5.84
N GLY A 119 0.93 -13.54 6.25
CA GLY A 119 0.48 -13.41 7.61
C GLY A 119 1.52 -12.77 8.52
N ALA A 120 1.20 -12.72 9.81
CA ALA A 120 2.10 -12.21 10.81
C ALA A 120 3.35 -13.09 10.90
N THR A 121 4.42 -12.58 11.49
CA THR A 121 5.59 -13.42 11.73
C THR A 121 5.17 -14.60 12.59
N SER A 122 5.84 -15.72 12.37
CA SER A 122 5.58 -16.92 13.16
C SER A 122 6.12 -16.81 14.57
N GLN A 123 6.64 -15.70 14.92
CA GLN A 123 7.19 -15.49 16.23
C GLN A 123 6.16 -15.68 17.29
N PRO A 124 6.43 -16.46 18.26
CA PRO A 124 5.63 -16.43 19.45
C PRO A 124 5.80 -15.09 20.12
#